data_a8514cfb18a1655e0babafa611240d14
#
_entry.id   a8514cfb18a1655e0babafa611240d14
#
_cell.length_a   1.000
_cell.length_b   1.000
_cell.length_c   1.000
_cell.angle_alpha   90.00
_cell.angle_beta   90.00
_cell.angle_gamma   90.00
#
_symmetry.space_group_name_H-M   'P 1'
#
loop_
_entity.id
_entity.type
_entity.pdbx_description
1 polymer ?
#
loop_
_entity_poly.entity_id
_entity_poly.type
_entity_poly.pdbx_seq_one_letter_code
_entity_poly.pdbx_strand_id
1 'polypeptide(L)'
;MIKRLKSLLIAVAAMAVVAPAIGAEPQAITPNYTLAEQFSPARVRRLVPQTSVRPNWFENSNKFWYKWQTIDAITYYIVDPAAGRQTELWSMAELAEKVTLDSSYPFDAQHLPISNMKLEEDKYVLFDVRPGDAIVENNIYAPKDDKGKALVLHYKWDIAKRELTRIEKRLGRFPEWANVSPDGKIAVYQKNYNLWYMSVEDVEKLVIDPKDSTIVEHQITTDANDATAYHWFEDCIEQLKKDERYRVHLQWSPDSKHFATVRSNTSMLENFWVINILKDRPELFEYKYQMPGEQSPDFWLELFDTENFERREVDMAKYKEQMLFICNRPFMHADRYQKPARMVWQGDNDKFYVIRQSRDIKRADLCVVDVAT
;
A
#
# COMPACT_ATOMS: atom_id res chain seq x y z
N MET A 1 -69.45 38.17 -33.34
CA MET A 1 -68.27 38.97 -33.76
C MET A 1 -67.30 39.22 -32.59
N ILE A 2 -67.76 39.47 -31.39
CA ILE A 2 -66.93 39.85 -30.22
C ILE A 2 -66.05 38.75 -29.72
N LYS A 3 -66.43 37.45 -29.79
CA LYS A 3 -65.63 36.32 -29.33
C LYS A 3 -64.36 36.05 -30.19
N ARG A 4 -64.40 36.34 -31.50
CA ARG A 4 -63.24 36.16 -32.39
C ARG A 4 -62.21 37.26 -32.21
N LEU A 5 -62.63 38.49 -31.80
CA LEU A 5 -61.69 39.58 -31.51
C LEU A 5 -60.89 39.38 -30.24
N LYS A 6 -61.47 38.76 -29.22
CA LYS A 6 -60.76 38.46 -27.97
C LYS A 6 -59.68 37.36 -28.16
N SER A 7 -59.95 36.39 -28.99
CA SER A 7 -58.99 35.33 -29.32
C SER A 7 -57.82 35.86 -30.15
N LEU A 8 -58.03 36.83 -31.00
CA LEU A 8 -56.97 37.46 -31.79
C LEU A 8 -56.06 38.35 -30.93
N LEU A 9 -56.64 39.08 -29.96
CA LEU A 9 -55.88 39.92 -29.04
C LEU A 9 -55.01 39.09 -28.06
N ILE A 10 -55.45 37.90 -27.62
CA ILE A 10 -54.71 37.00 -26.78
C ILE A 10 -53.54 36.36 -27.56
N ALA A 11 -53.74 36.02 -28.85
CA ALA A 11 -52.71 35.47 -29.72
C ALA A 11 -51.60 36.51 -30.02
N VAL A 12 -51.95 37.77 -30.23
CA VAL A 12 -51.00 38.87 -30.48
C VAL A 12 -50.25 39.22 -29.20
N ALA A 13 -50.90 39.19 -28.02
CA ALA A 13 -50.24 39.37 -26.74
C ALA A 13 -49.30 38.23 -26.39
N ALA A 14 -49.63 36.97 -26.75
CA ALA A 14 -48.72 35.81 -26.53
C ALA A 14 -47.48 35.86 -27.45
N MET A 15 -47.63 36.36 -28.69
CA MET A 15 -46.45 36.52 -29.57
C MET A 15 -45.56 37.71 -29.18
N ALA A 16 -46.11 38.76 -28.59
CA ALA A 16 -45.32 39.91 -28.10
C ALA A 16 -44.45 39.60 -26.86
N VAL A 17 -44.83 38.57 -26.08
CA VAL A 17 -44.06 38.16 -24.89
C VAL A 17 -42.91 37.19 -25.22
N VAL A 18 -42.97 36.51 -26.38
CA VAL A 18 -41.92 35.55 -26.79
C VAL A 18 -40.83 36.23 -27.65
N ALA A 19 -41.08 37.43 -28.21
CA ALA A 19 -40.13 38.11 -29.10
C ALA A 19 -38.84 38.66 -28.43
N PRO A 20 -38.80 39.02 -27.14
CA PRO A 20 -37.54 39.48 -26.56
C PRO A 20 -36.58 38.37 -26.13
N ALA A 21 -37.02 37.07 -26.15
CA ALA A 21 -36.15 35.97 -25.72
C ALA A 21 -35.25 35.40 -26.81
N ILE A 22 -35.46 35.83 -28.10
CA ILE A 22 -34.72 35.26 -29.26
C ILE A 22 -33.50 36.11 -29.65
N GLY A 23 -33.27 37.22 -28.99
CA GLY A 23 -32.23 38.15 -29.37
C GLY A 23 -31.22 38.58 -28.32
N ALA A 24 -31.15 37.87 -27.18
CA ALA A 24 -30.03 38.09 -26.27
C ALA A 24 -28.80 37.41 -26.89
N GLU A 25 -27.95 38.15 -27.54
CA GLU A 25 -26.60 37.67 -27.84
C GLU A 25 -26.00 37.15 -26.53
N PRO A 26 -25.38 35.95 -26.54
CA PRO A 26 -24.70 35.49 -25.38
C PRO A 26 -23.68 36.55 -24.97
N GLN A 27 -23.88 37.17 -23.81
CA GLN A 27 -22.88 38.11 -23.29
C GLN A 27 -21.54 37.35 -23.30
N ALA A 28 -20.61 37.86 -24.08
CA ALA A 28 -19.26 37.33 -24.11
C ALA A 28 -18.72 37.42 -22.70
N ILE A 29 -18.68 36.29 -22.04
CA ILE A 29 -18.07 36.17 -20.70
C ILE A 29 -16.59 36.47 -20.91
N THR A 30 -16.16 37.67 -20.54
CA THR A 30 -14.74 38.02 -20.56
C THR A 30 -14.06 37.16 -19.45
N PRO A 31 -13.12 36.29 -19.81
CA PRO A 31 -12.45 35.46 -18.80
C PRO A 31 -11.74 36.33 -17.75
N ASN A 32 -12.07 36.15 -16.51
CA ASN A 32 -11.37 36.82 -15.41
C ASN A 32 -10.31 35.87 -14.80
N TYR A 33 -9.16 35.86 -15.44
CA TYR A 33 -8.04 34.99 -14.99
C TYR A 33 -7.54 35.34 -13.58
N THR A 34 -7.58 36.61 -13.19
CA THR A 34 -7.20 37.05 -11.83
C THR A 34 -8.15 36.48 -10.77
N LEU A 35 -9.44 36.43 -11.06
CA LEU A 35 -10.41 35.80 -10.16
C LEU A 35 -10.26 34.28 -10.20
N ALA A 36 -10.04 33.67 -11.36
CA ALA A 36 -9.84 32.24 -11.50
C ALA A 36 -8.58 31.76 -10.73
N GLU A 37 -7.51 32.54 -10.74
CA GLU A 37 -6.30 32.24 -9.99
C GLU A 37 -6.54 32.18 -8.47
N GLN A 38 -7.48 32.98 -7.94
CA GLN A 38 -7.87 32.94 -6.53
C GLN A 38 -8.50 31.60 -6.13
N PHE A 39 -9.09 30.88 -7.07
CA PHE A 39 -9.67 29.54 -6.88
C PHE A 39 -8.80 28.43 -7.44
N SER A 40 -7.52 28.71 -7.71
CA SER A 40 -6.58 27.67 -8.15
C SER A 40 -6.49 26.55 -7.10
N PRO A 41 -6.31 25.26 -7.51
CA PRO A 41 -6.20 24.14 -6.57
C PRO A 41 -5.10 24.34 -5.52
N ALA A 42 -4.02 25.04 -5.87
CA ALA A 42 -2.94 25.35 -4.95
C ALA A 42 -3.38 26.32 -3.84
N ARG A 43 -4.17 27.33 -4.19
CA ARG A 43 -4.67 28.32 -3.22
C ARG A 43 -5.79 27.78 -2.37
N VAL A 44 -6.72 27.01 -2.98
CA VAL A 44 -7.80 26.34 -2.22
C VAL A 44 -7.24 25.37 -1.21
N ARG A 45 -6.22 24.58 -1.57
CA ARG A 45 -5.56 23.64 -0.63
C ARG A 45 -4.92 24.35 0.58
N ARG A 46 -4.49 25.59 0.45
CA ARG A 46 -3.98 26.37 1.59
C ARG A 46 -5.08 26.80 2.56
N LEU A 47 -6.30 27.04 2.04
CA LEU A 47 -7.44 27.44 2.85
C LEU A 47 -8.18 26.26 3.46
N VAL A 48 -8.16 25.10 2.78
CA VAL A 48 -8.81 23.87 3.22
C VAL A 48 -7.81 22.72 3.09
N PRO A 49 -6.89 22.57 4.05
CA PRO A 49 -5.79 21.59 3.96
C PRO A 49 -6.28 20.14 3.96
N GLN A 50 -7.43 19.86 4.59
CA GLN A 50 -7.98 18.51 4.67
C GLN A 50 -9.51 18.51 4.70
N THR A 51 -10.13 17.66 3.88
CA THR A 51 -11.59 17.51 3.75
C THR A 51 -12.09 16.10 4.06
N SER A 52 -11.18 15.15 4.28
CA SER A 52 -11.53 13.75 4.55
C SER A 52 -10.56 13.11 5.53
N VAL A 53 -11.06 12.17 6.30
CA VAL A 53 -10.25 11.33 7.17
C VAL A 53 -9.61 10.22 6.35
N ARG A 54 -8.31 10.03 6.52
CA ARG A 54 -7.56 8.89 5.98
C ARG A 54 -7.13 7.99 7.13
N PRO A 55 -7.85 6.90 7.40
CA PRO A 55 -7.52 6.01 8.49
C PRO A 55 -6.27 5.19 8.16
N ASN A 56 -5.34 5.13 9.11
CA ASN A 56 -4.17 4.27 9.07
C ASN A 56 -4.33 3.22 10.17
N TRP A 57 -4.66 2.00 9.77
CA TRP A 57 -4.87 0.91 10.72
C TRP A 57 -3.54 0.45 11.29
N PHE A 58 -3.50 0.26 12.60
CA PHE A 58 -2.37 -0.39 13.24
C PHE A 58 -2.34 -1.87 12.90
N GLU A 59 -1.15 -2.39 12.70
CA GLU A 59 -0.96 -3.83 12.52
C GLU A 59 -1.35 -4.56 13.82
N ASN A 60 -2.06 -5.67 13.69
CA ASN A 60 -2.52 -6.50 14.82
C ASN A 60 -3.42 -5.79 15.84
N SER A 61 -4.13 -4.76 15.43
CA SER A 61 -5.11 -4.04 16.25
C SER A 61 -6.33 -3.66 15.45
N ASN A 62 -7.49 -3.60 16.11
CA ASN A 62 -8.72 -3.05 15.52
C ASN A 62 -8.79 -1.53 15.64
N LYS A 63 -7.71 -0.88 16.05
CA LYS A 63 -7.61 0.57 16.18
C LYS A 63 -6.92 1.17 14.97
N PHE A 64 -7.24 2.42 14.68
CA PHE A 64 -6.54 3.19 13.66
C PHE A 64 -6.19 4.57 14.17
N TRP A 65 -5.23 5.20 13.53
CA TRP A 65 -4.92 6.60 13.73
C TRP A 65 -5.16 7.38 12.45
N TYR A 66 -5.38 8.67 12.60
CA TYR A 66 -5.38 9.59 11.49
C TYR A 66 -4.83 10.96 11.91
N LYS A 67 -4.29 11.66 10.94
CA LYS A 67 -3.85 13.04 11.07
C LYS A 67 -4.97 13.93 10.59
N TRP A 68 -5.31 14.94 11.38
CA TRP A 68 -6.20 16.01 10.98
C TRP A 68 -5.42 17.32 10.88
N GLN A 69 -5.49 17.98 9.74
CA GLN A 69 -4.78 19.22 9.49
C GLN A 69 -5.79 20.36 9.24
N THR A 70 -5.66 21.41 10.02
CA THR A 70 -6.32 22.71 9.84
C THR A 70 -5.32 23.73 9.33
N ILE A 71 -5.75 24.99 9.17
CA ILE A 71 -4.83 26.09 8.82
C ILE A 71 -3.82 26.33 9.94
N ASP A 72 -4.27 26.17 11.20
CA ASP A 72 -3.49 26.57 12.37
C ASP A 72 -2.80 25.40 13.09
N ALA A 73 -3.27 24.17 12.88
CA ALA A 73 -2.79 23.03 13.66
C ALA A 73 -2.83 21.70 12.91
N ILE A 74 -1.95 20.80 13.36
CA ILE A 74 -1.98 19.38 13.02
C ILE A 74 -2.28 18.61 14.30
N THR A 75 -3.26 17.70 14.23
CA THR A 75 -3.64 16.87 15.38
C THR A 75 -3.67 15.40 14.96
N TYR A 76 -3.14 14.53 15.79
CA TYR A 76 -3.18 13.08 15.60
C TYR A 76 -4.21 12.47 16.55
N TYR A 77 -5.08 11.65 16.01
CA TYR A 77 -6.11 10.94 16.75
C TYR A 77 -5.90 9.43 16.66
N ILE A 78 -6.13 8.76 17.79
CA ILE A 78 -6.33 7.32 17.83
C ILE A 78 -7.82 7.03 17.99
N VAL A 79 -8.33 6.10 17.21
CA VAL A 79 -9.73 5.68 17.21
C VAL A 79 -9.81 4.20 17.55
N ASP A 80 -10.68 3.91 18.51
CA ASP A 80 -11.10 2.56 18.87
C ASP A 80 -12.56 2.38 18.42
N PRO A 81 -12.82 1.75 17.27
CA PRO A 81 -14.18 1.58 16.77
C PRO A 81 -15.04 0.70 17.67
N ALA A 82 -14.45 -0.30 18.33
CA ALA A 82 -15.18 -1.20 19.21
C ALA A 82 -15.69 -0.48 20.48
N ALA A 83 -14.89 0.43 20.99
CA ALA A 83 -15.27 1.28 22.14
C ALA A 83 -16.04 2.56 21.73
N GLY A 84 -16.18 2.85 20.43
CA GLY A 84 -16.77 4.07 19.92
C GLY A 84 -16.01 5.33 20.38
N ARG A 85 -14.70 5.21 20.63
CA ARG A 85 -13.90 6.26 21.26
C ARG A 85 -12.85 6.81 20.32
N GLN A 86 -12.75 8.14 20.26
CA GLN A 86 -11.69 8.91 19.64
C GLN A 86 -10.94 9.69 20.72
N THR A 87 -9.62 9.63 20.69
CA THR A 87 -8.77 10.34 21.66
C THR A 87 -7.63 11.04 20.91
N GLU A 88 -7.30 12.25 21.30
CA GLU A 88 -6.09 12.91 20.84
C GLU A 88 -4.87 12.15 21.36
N LEU A 89 -3.98 11.78 20.42
CA LEU A 89 -2.84 10.95 20.74
C LEU A 89 -1.77 11.72 21.51
N TRP A 90 -1.52 12.96 21.09
CA TRP A 90 -0.59 13.90 21.73
C TRP A 90 -0.89 15.35 21.34
N SER A 91 -0.46 16.28 22.16
CA SER A 91 -0.32 17.67 21.74
C SER A 91 0.93 17.80 20.87
N MET A 92 0.78 18.32 19.66
CA MET A 92 1.93 18.49 18.75
C MET A 92 2.97 19.46 19.31
N ALA A 93 2.54 20.49 20.05
CA ALA A 93 3.47 21.43 20.70
C ALA A 93 4.30 20.72 21.78
N GLU A 94 3.64 19.95 22.65
CA GLU A 94 4.33 19.17 23.69
C GLU A 94 5.29 18.13 23.11
N LEU A 95 4.84 17.42 22.06
CA LEU A 95 5.68 16.41 21.41
C LEU A 95 6.90 17.05 20.73
N ALA A 96 6.71 18.14 20.00
CA ALA A 96 7.80 18.87 19.35
C ALA A 96 8.81 19.41 20.37
N GLU A 97 8.34 19.95 21.51
CA GLU A 97 9.21 20.37 22.61
C GLU A 97 10.05 19.20 23.15
N LYS A 98 9.42 18.07 23.49
CA LYS A 98 10.11 16.89 24.01
C LYS A 98 11.12 16.31 23.03
N VAL A 99 10.78 16.22 21.74
CA VAL A 99 11.68 15.74 20.70
C VAL A 99 12.83 16.72 20.49
N THR A 100 12.59 18.04 20.53
CA THR A 100 13.64 19.06 20.41
C THR A 100 14.62 18.98 21.57
N LEU A 101 14.14 18.85 22.79
CA LEU A 101 14.99 18.73 23.99
C LEU A 101 15.84 17.46 23.96
N ASP A 102 15.28 16.32 23.53
CA ASP A 102 16.01 15.05 23.46
C ASP A 102 17.02 15.03 22.31
N SER A 103 16.64 15.53 21.15
CA SER A 103 17.44 15.41 19.93
C SER A 103 18.43 16.54 19.68
N SER A 104 18.22 17.68 20.32
CA SER A 104 18.92 18.96 20.05
C SER A 104 18.67 19.51 18.63
N TYR A 105 17.68 18.99 17.88
CA TYR A 105 17.21 19.56 16.62
C TYR A 105 15.93 20.38 16.85
N PRO A 106 15.83 21.58 16.26
CA PRO A 106 14.66 22.43 16.45
C PRO A 106 13.47 21.90 15.66
N PHE A 107 12.38 21.56 16.34
CA PHE A 107 11.11 21.21 15.76
C PHE A 107 10.01 22.10 16.30
N ASP A 108 9.02 22.39 15.48
CA ASP A 108 7.78 23.04 15.88
C ASP A 108 6.57 22.12 15.67
N ALA A 109 5.42 22.55 16.18
CA ALA A 109 4.19 21.76 16.14
C ALA A 109 3.65 21.49 14.72
N GLN A 110 4.04 22.29 13.73
CA GLN A 110 3.57 22.15 12.34
C GLN A 110 4.53 21.34 11.46
N HIS A 111 5.83 21.31 11.81
CA HIS A 111 6.89 20.73 10.98
C HIS A 111 7.62 19.55 11.64
N LEU A 112 7.05 18.91 12.67
CA LEU A 112 7.60 17.68 13.22
C LEU A 112 7.30 16.51 12.27
N PRO A 113 8.30 15.92 11.58
CA PRO A 113 8.10 14.88 10.56
C PRO A 113 7.96 13.49 11.19
N ILE A 114 6.75 13.15 11.59
CA ILE A 114 6.42 11.85 12.18
C ILE A 114 6.17 10.83 11.08
N SER A 115 6.80 9.66 11.19
CA SER A 115 6.65 8.54 10.26
C SER A 115 6.68 7.19 10.99
N ASN A 116 6.37 6.10 10.28
CA ASN A 116 6.45 4.72 10.76
C ASN A 116 5.77 4.46 12.11
N MET A 117 4.53 4.96 12.28
CA MET A 117 3.78 4.78 13.52
C MET A 117 3.34 3.32 13.69
N LYS A 118 3.60 2.75 14.87
CA LYS A 118 3.17 1.40 15.27
C LYS A 118 2.59 1.45 16.69
N LEU A 119 1.45 0.78 16.90
CA LEU A 119 0.89 0.59 18.24
C LEU A 119 1.47 -0.69 18.84
N GLU A 120 1.97 -0.61 20.07
CA GLU A 120 2.53 -1.71 20.83
C GLU A 120 1.73 -1.86 22.13
N GLU A 121 1.24 -3.09 22.40
CA GLU A 121 0.49 -3.45 23.61
C GLU A 121 -0.74 -2.55 23.90
N ASP A 122 -1.32 -1.92 22.87
CA ASP A 122 -2.40 -0.93 23.03
C ASP A 122 -2.08 0.25 23.96
N LYS A 123 -0.82 0.40 24.35
CA LYS A 123 -0.35 1.34 25.38
C LYS A 123 0.69 2.32 24.84
N TYR A 124 1.53 1.87 23.93
CA TYR A 124 2.63 2.66 23.41
C TYR A 124 2.47 2.91 21.91
N VAL A 125 2.85 4.12 21.47
CA VAL A 125 3.04 4.41 20.05
C VAL A 125 4.53 4.57 19.76
N LEU A 126 5.04 3.72 18.92
CA LEU A 126 6.38 3.84 18.36
C LEU A 126 6.32 4.68 17.10
N PHE A 127 7.27 5.58 16.90
CA PHE A 127 7.35 6.41 15.70
C PHE A 127 8.77 6.86 15.42
N ASP A 128 9.01 7.29 14.18
CA ASP A 128 10.28 7.79 13.73
C ASP A 128 10.18 9.28 13.41
N VAL A 129 11.27 10.01 13.66
CA VAL A 129 11.45 11.40 13.27
C VAL A 129 12.74 11.52 12.46
N ARG A 130 12.65 12.14 11.29
CA ARG A 130 13.82 12.43 10.43
C ARG A 130 14.10 13.92 10.45
N PRO A 131 15.13 14.38 11.16
CA PRO A 131 15.43 15.80 11.23
C PRO A 131 15.62 16.48 9.87
N GLY A 132 16.16 15.74 8.90
CA GLY A 132 16.36 16.23 7.53
C GLY A 132 15.06 16.56 6.79
N ASP A 133 13.95 15.92 7.13
CA ASP A 133 12.65 16.15 6.47
C ASP A 133 11.95 17.42 6.99
N ALA A 134 12.35 17.93 8.16
CA ALA A 134 11.84 19.19 8.72
C ALA A 134 12.50 20.43 8.09
N ILE A 135 13.60 20.25 7.41
CA ILE A 135 14.43 21.34 6.87
C ILE A 135 14.35 21.26 5.35
N VAL A 136 13.61 22.20 4.75
CA VAL A 136 13.46 22.52 3.33
C VAL A 136 14.00 21.51 2.29
N GLU A 137 13.20 21.19 1.28
CA GLU A 137 13.57 20.38 0.11
C GLU A 137 14.97 20.68 -0.41
N ASN A 138 15.79 19.62 -0.59
CA ASN A 138 17.18 19.67 -1.09
C ASN A 138 18.27 20.14 -0.10
N ASN A 139 18.11 19.92 1.19
CA ASN A 139 19.13 20.33 2.14
C ASN A 139 20.34 19.37 2.13
N ILE A 140 21.44 19.81 1.51
CA ILE A 140 22.74 19.14 1.53
C ILE A 140 23.33 18.99 2.94
N TYR A 141 22.79 19.73 3.92
CA TYR A 141 23.17 19.69 5.33
C TYR A 141 22.24 18.83 6.19
N ALA A 142 21.37 18.02 5.59
CA ALA A 142 20.52 17.11 6.35
C ALA A 142 21.37 16.22 7.28
N PRO A 143 21.01 16.09 8.56
CA PRO A 143 21.77 15.29 9.52
C PRO A 143 21.93 13.85 9.04
N LYS A 144 23.13 13.33 9.21
CA LYS A 144 23.48 11.95 8.83
C LYS A 144 23.94 11.19 10.05
N ASP A 145 23.69 9.87 10.03
CA ASP A 145 24.24 8.95 11.01
C ASP A 145 25.75 8.71 10.78
N ASP A 146 26.37 7.93 11.66
CA ASP A 146 27.80 7.58 11.59
C ASP A 146 28.18 6.81 10.31
N LYS A 147 27.20 6.27 9.60
CA LYS A 147 27.36 5.56 8.31
C LYS A 147 27.08 6.46 7.10
N GLY A 148 26.84 7.76 7.30
CA GLY A 148 26.54 8.73 6.25
C GLY A 148 25.13 8.65 5.67
N LYS A 149 24.21 7.87 6.28
CA LYS A 149 22.79 7.81 5.92
C LYS A 149 22.02 8.92 6.63
N ALA A 150 20.85 9.28 6.09
CA ALA A 150 19.97 10.23 6.74
C ALA A 150 19.65 9.78 8.18
N LEU A 151 19.86 10.69 9.14
CA LEU A 151 19.60 10.41 10.55
C LEU A 151 18.11 10.14 10.76
N VAL A 152 17.80 9.05 11.47
CA VAL A 152 16.46 8.70 11.93
C VAL A 152 16.48 8.56 13.44
N LEU A 153 15.61 9.28 14.11
CA LEU A 153 15.43 9.22 15.55
C LEU A 153 14.22 8.34 15.82
N HIS A 154 14.36 7.40 16.74
CA HIS A 154 13.31 6.44 17.08
C HIS A 154 12.76 6.73 18.47
N TYR A 155 11.45 6.81 18.59
CA TYR A 155 10.77 7.16 19.83
C TYR A 155 9.65 6.19 20.19
N LYS A 156 9.44 6.07 21.50
CA LYS A 156 8.32 5.40 22.13
C LYS A 156 7.53 6.41 22.97
N TRP A 157 6.24 6.52 22.71
CA TRP A 157 5.30 7.37 23.42
C TRP A 157 4.37 6.53 24.28
N ASP A 158 4.35 6.76 25.61
CA ASP A 158 3.34 6.19 26.49
C ASP A 158 2.07 7.03 26.42
N ILE A 159 0.97 6.43 25.91
CA ILE A 159 -0.29 7.13 25.67
C ILE A 159 -0.91 7.65 26.99
N ALA A 160 -0.84 6.83 28.05
CA ALA A 160 -1.46 7.17 29.33
C ALA A 160 -0.64 8.18 30.16
N LYS A 161 0.67 7.99 30.18
CA LYS A 161 1.58 8.83 30.95
C LYS A 161 2.01 10.11 30.22
N ARG A 162 1.82 10.15 28.89
CA ARG A 162 2.31 11.23 28.00
C ARG A 162 3.83 11.42 28.11
N GLU A 163 4.56 10.31 28.19
CA GLU A 163 6.01 10.28 28.30
C GLU A 163 6.64 9.86 26.98
N LEU A 164 7.68 10.58 26.58
CA LEU A 164 8.51 10.28 25.42
C LEU A 164 9.79 9.61 25.87
N THR A 165 10.13 8.47 25.25
CA THR A 165 11.39 7.77 25.49
C THR A 165 12.08 7.57 24.14
N ARG A 166 13.35 7.95 24.04
CA ARG A 166 14.17 7.61 22.88
C ARG A 166 14.57 6.15 22.95
N ILE A 167 14.49 5.47 21.81
CA ILE A 167 14.93 4.08 21.66
C ILE A 167 16.09 4.04 20.67
N GLU A 168 17.13 3.24 20.97
CA GLU A 168 18.38 3.27 20.22
C GLU A 168 18.24 2.78 18.79
N LYS A 169 17.39 1.80 18.55
CA LYS A 169 17.18 1.25 17.22
C LYS A 169 15.81 0.64 17.05
N ARG A 170 15.24 0.89 15.90
CA ARG A 170 13.99 0.31 15.50
C ARG A 170 14.04 0.02 14.01
N LEU A 171 13.57 -1.15 13.61
CA LEU A 171 13.23 -1.37 12.23
C LEU A 171 11.93 -0.61 11.93
N GLY A 172 12.01 0.52 11.27
CA GLY A 172 10.84 1.32 10.93
C GLY A 172 9.91 0.61 9.93
N ARG A 173 10.47 -0.22 9.05
CA ARG A 173 9.77 -1.01 8.05
C ARG A 173 10.61 -2.23 7.67
N PHE A 174 9.98 -3.38 7.59
CA PHE A 174 10.62 -4.57 7.03
C PHE A 174 10.98 -4.38 5.56
N PRO A 175 12.02 -5.04 5.06
CA PRO A 175 12.35 -5.05 3.64
C PRO A 175 11.16 -5.50 2.80
N GLU A 176 11.06 -5.01 1.56
CA GLU A 176 9.92 -5.34 0.69
C GLU A 176 9.77 -6.84 0.41
N TRP A 177 10.86 -7.57 0.40
CA TRP A 177 10.85 -9.01 0.20
C TRP A 177 10.31 -9.80 1.39
N ALA A 178 10.32 -9.26 2.61
CA ALA A 178 9.91 -9.96 3.82
C ALA A 178 8.38 -9.97 3.96
N ASN A 179 7.77 -11.14 3.78
CA ASN A 179 6.35 -11.33 4.08
C ASN A 179 6.20 -11.79 5.52
N VAL A 180 6.15 -10.82 6.44
CA VAL A 180 6.06 -11.08 7.88
C VAL A 180 4.70 -11.64 8.26
N SER A 181 4.69 -12.68 9.10
CA SER A 181 3.48 -13.27 9.68
C SER A 181 2.73 -12.27 10.56
N PRO A 182 1.40 -12.37 10.70
CA PRO A 182 0.61 -11.48 11.54
C PRO A 182 1.06 -11.42 13.00
N ASP A 183 1.55 -12.54 13.56
CA ASP A 183 2.09 -12.61 14.92
C ASP A 183 3.51 -12.01 15.05
N GLY A 184 4.12 -11.63 13.94
CA GLY A 184 5.43 -10.99 13.91
C GLY A 184 6.62 -11.91 14.21
N LYS A 185 6.47 -13.24 14.08
CA LYS A 185 7.55 -14.18 14.44
C LYS A 185 8.44 -14.56 13.28
N ILE A 186 7.87 -14.79 12.11
CA ILE A 186 8.59 -15.25 10.94
C ILE A 186 8.32 -14.40 9.71
N ALA A 187 9.25 -14.41 8.76
CA ALA A 187 9.10 -13.83 7.47
C ALA A 187 9.37 -14.89 6.39
N VAL A 188 8.45 -15.00 5.42
CA VAL A 188 8.59 -15.89 4.27
C VAL A 188 8.97 -15.09 3.03
N TYR A 189 9.83 -15.64 2.19
CA TYR A 189 10.33 -15.00 0.97
C TYR A 189 10.79 -16.07 -0.04
N GLN A 190 11.02 -15.63 -1.28
CA GLN A 190 11.67 -16.47 -2.28
C GLN A 190 13.18 -16.22 -2.29
N LYS A 191 13.96 -17.29 -2.38
CA LYS A 191 15.40 -17.28 -2.67
C LYS A 191 15.74 -18.45 -3.58
N ASN A 192 16.48 -18.22 -4.64
CA ASN A 192 16.81 -19.27 -5.63
C ASN A 192 15.56 -20.05 -6.09
N TYR A 193 14.49 -19.32 -6.46
CA TYR A 193 13.19 -19.83 -6.92
C TYR A 193 12.32 -20.49 -5.84
N ASN A 194 12.90 -20.97 -4.74
CA ASN A 194 12.22 -21.70 -3.67
C ASN A 194 11.76 -20.78 -2.55
N LEU A 195 10.77 -21.25 -1.78
CA LEU A 195 10.34 -20.59 -0.55
C LEU A 195 11.32 -20.86 0.57
N TRP A 196 11.59 -19.80 1.32
CA TRP A 196 12.43 -19.78 2.52
C TRP A 196 11.76 -18.97 3.61
N TYR A 197 12.14 -19.22 4.84
CA TYR A 197 11.75 -18.38 5.96
C TYR A 197 12.92 -18.13 6.92
N MET A 198 12.79 -17.09 7.71
CA MET A 198 13.65 -16.81 8.86
C MET A 198 12.83 -16.16 9.98
N SER A 199 13.38 -16.11 11.18
CA SER A 199 12.79 -15.36 12.28
C SER A 199 12.76 -13.85 11.94
N VAL A 200 11.80 -13.12 12.49
CA VAL A 200 11.78 -11.64 12.36
C VAL A 200 13.01 -11.01 13.00
N GLU A 201 13.53 -11.59 14.08
CA GLU A 201 14.80 -11.18 14.70
C GLU A 201 15.98 -11.29 13.71
N ASP A 202 16.03 -12.35 12.93
CA ASP A 202 17.07 -12.53 11.90
C ASP A 202 16.89 -11.58 10.71
N VAL A 203 15.64 -11.24 10.36
CA VAL A 203 15.39 -10.15 9.39
C VAL A 203 15.93 -8.82 9.90
N GLU A 204 15.74 -8.53 11.17
CA GLU A 204 16.26 -7.32 11.80
C GLU A 204 17.80 -7.30 11.82
N LYS A 205 18.44 -8.39 12.22
CA LYS A 205 19.91 -8.54 12.17
C LYS A 205 20.43 -8.34 10.76
N LEU A 206 19.79 -8.97 9.76
CA LEU A 206 20.17 -8.87 8.36
C LEU A 206 20.12 -7.42 7.82
N VAL A 207 19.12 -6.66 8.20
CA VAL A 207 19.01 -5.24 7.80
C VAL A 207 20.08 -4.40 8.47
N ILE A 208 20.45 -4.74 9.68
CA ILE A 208 21.47 -4.05 10.47
C ILE A 208 22.86 -4.38 9.96
N ASP A 209 23.18 -5.64 9.85
CA ASP A 209 24.45 -6.19 9.37
C ASP A 209 24.18 -7.38 8.43
N PRO A 210 24.24 -7.17 7.11
CA PRO A 210 24.04 -8.26 6.13
C PRO A 210 25.09 -9.37 6.20
N LYS A 211 26.16 -9.20 6.98
CA LYS A 211 27.25 -10.19 7.17
C LYS A 211 27.21 -10.89 8.51
N ASP A 212 26.16 -10.65 9.31
CA ASP A 212 26.00 -11.32 10.59
C ASP A 212 25.88 -12.84 10.39
N SER A 213 26.85 -13.58 10.91
CA SER A 213 26.93 -15.03 10.77
C SER A 213 25.97 -15.81 11.68
N THR A 214 25.23 -15.11 12.54
CA THR A 214 24.21 -15.72 13.42
C THR A 214 22.85 -15.83 12.75
N ILE A 215 22.66 -15.25 11.58
CA ILE A 215 21.42 -15.30 10.82
C ILE A 215 21.20 -16.72 10.30
N VAL A 216 20.00 -17.26 10.57
CA VAL A 216 19.61 -18.59 10.11
C VAL A 216 18.46 -18.48 9.12
N GLU A 217 18.65 -19.08 7.95
CA GLU A 217 17.62 -19.22 6.92
C GLU A 217 17.19 -20.67 6.78
N HIS A 218 15.90 -20.90 6.67
CA HIS A 218 15.33 -22.25 6.52
C HIS A 218 14.62 -22.38 5.18
N GLN A 219 14.94 -23.42 4.43
CA GLN A 219 14.30 -23.71 3.15
C GLN A 219 12.99 -24.46 3.37
N ILE A 220 11.91 -23.98 2.73
CA ILE A 220 10.58 -24.60 2.80
C ILE A 220 10.39 -25.56 1.62
N THR A 221 10.70 -25.11 0.40
CA THR A 221 10.51 -25.92 -0.83
C THR A 221 11.85 -26.17 -1.52
N THR A 222 11.94 -27.28 -2.29
CA THR A 222 13.17 -27.68 -2.99
C THR A 222 12.94 -28.01 -4.46
N ASP A 223 11.69 -27.90 -4.94
CA ASP A 223 11.24 -28.37 -6.24
C ASP A 223 10.93 -27.25 -7.25
N ALA A 224 11.19 -26.00 -6.87
CA ALA A 224 11.02 -24.88 -7.76
C ALA A 224 12.31 -24.58 -8.58
N ASN A 225 12.12 -24.06 -9.77
CA ASN A 225 13.17 -23.64 -10.70
C ASN A 225 12.73 -22.37 -11.44
N ASP A 226 13.48 -21.92 -12.41
CA ASP A 226 13.21 -20.71 -13.20
C ASP A 226 11.86 -20.72 -13.93
N ALA A 227 11.36 -21.90 -14.31
CA ALA A 227 10.05 -22.05 -14.93
C ALA A 227 8.90 -22.26 -13.93
N THR A 228 9.19 -22.65 -12.68
CA THR A 228 8.17 -23.02 -11.68
C THR A 228 8.37 -22.29 -10.35
N ALA A 229 8.58 -21.01 -10.39
CA ALA A 229 8.94 -20.19 -9.24
C ALA A 229 7.72 -19.58 -8.52
N TYR A 230 7.98 -18.90 -7.39
CA TYR A 230 6.98 -18.22 -6.57
C TYR A 230 6.94 -16.69 -6.78
N HIS A 231 7.84 -16.15 -7.59
CA HIS A 231 7.75 -14.76 -8.04
C HIS A 231 6.67 -14.61 -9.12
N TRP A 232 6.29 -13.38 -9.42
CA TRP A 232 5.36 -13.13 -10.51
C TRP A 232 6.02 -13.47 -11.85
N PHE A 233 5.33 -14.22 -12.71
CA PHE A 233 5.89 -14.79 -13.94
C PHE A 233 6.37 -13.75 -14.98
N GLU A 234 5.90 -12.51 -14.88
CA GLU A 234 6.33 -11.39 -15.73
C GLU A 234 7.53 -10.63 -15.16
N ASP A 235 8.08 -11.05 -14.02
CA ASP A 235 9.28 -10.42 -13.48
C ASP A 235 10.47 -10.67 -14.41
N CYS A 236 11.30 -9.64 -14.56
CA CYS A 236 12.48 -9.73 -15.42
C CYS A 236 13.49 -10.74 -14.87
N ILE A 237 13.82 -11.77 -15.68
CA ILE A 237 14.73 -12.86 -15.30
C ILE A 237 16.09 -12.34 -14.84
N GLU A 238 16.63 -11.32 -15.50
CA GLU A 238 17.93 -10.73 -15.16
C GLU A 238 17.94 -9.99 -13.82
N GLN A 239 16.76 -9.61 -13.31
CA GLN A 239 16.64 -9.00 -12.00
C GLN A 239 16.64 -10.04 -10.87
N LEU A 240 16.41 -11.31 -11.20
CA LEU A 240 16.42 -12.41 -10.23
C LEU A 240 17.85 -12.94 -10.03
N LYS A 241 18.59 -12.27 -9.16
CA LYS A 241 19.95 -12.65 -8.86
C LYS A 241 20.01 -13.82 -7.88
N LYS A 242 21.02 -14.64 -8.06
CA LYS A 242 21.30 -15.75 -7.15
C LYS A 242 21.52 -15.25 -5.72
N ASP A 243 20.97 -15.97 -4.76
CA ASP A 243 21.08 -15.73 -3.33
C ASP A 243 20.44 -14.41 -2.83
N GLU A 244 19.82 -13.62 -3.69
CA GLU A 244 18.99 -12.49 -3.29
C GLU A 244 17.58 -12.95 -2.87
N ARG A 245 16.92 -12.14 -2.05
CA ARG A 245 15.58 -12.41 -1.51
C ARG A 245 14.55 -11.60 -2.26
N TYR A 246 13.45 -12.25 -2.64
CA TYR A 246 12.36 -11.66 -3.41
C TYR A 246 11.03 -11.84 -2.70
N ARG A 247 10.14 -10.90 -2.94
CA ARG A 247 8.78 -10.96 -2.41
C ARG A 247 8.00 -12.08 -3.08
N VAL A 248 7.25 -12.80 -2.27
CA VAL A 248 6.24 -13.77 -2.72
C VAL A 248 4.86 -13.16 -2.53
N HIS A 249 3.96 -13.36 -3.50
CA HIS A 249 2.56 -13.00 -3.37
C HIS A 249 1.83 -14.04 -2.51
N LEU A 250 2.13 -14.06 -1.24
CA LEU A 250 1.49 -14.95 -0.27
C LEU A 250 0.54 -14.18 0.66
N GLN A 251 -0.33 -14.92 1.29
CA GLN A 251 -1.31 -14.40 2.22
C GLN A 251 -1.37 -15.28 3.47
N TRP A 252 -1.24 -14.62 4.60
CA TRP A 252 -1.27 -15.25 5.91
C TRP A 252 -2.69 -15.41 6.42
N SER A 253 -2.98 -16.53 7.11
CA SER A 253 -4.12 -16.59 8.01
C SER A 253 -3.96 -15.61 9.18
N PRO A 254 -5.06 -15.05 9.73
CA PRO A 254 -4.98 -14.11 10.84
C PRO A 254 -4.23 -14.65 12.08
N ASP A 255 -4.31 -15.95 12.33
CA ASP A 255 -3.62 -16.62 13.45
C ASP A 255 -2.19 -17.04 13.13
N SER A 256 -1.69 -16.74 11.94
CA SER A 256 -0.34 -17.08 11.48
C SER A 256 -0.05 -18.57 11.32
N LYS A 257 -1.04 -19.45 11.43
CA LYS A 257 -0.84 -20.89 11.30
C LYS A 257 -0.76 -21.39 9.87
N HIS A 258 -1.29 -20.61 8.91
CA HIS A 258 -1.28 -20.97 7.51
C HIS A 258 -0.92 -19.77 6.64
N PHE A 259 -0.40 -20.05 5.47
CA PHE A 259 -0.37 -19.08 4.39
C PHE A 259 -0.67 -19.76 3.06
N ALA A 260 -1.29 -19.01 2.16
CA ALA A 260 -1.57 -19.44 0.81
C ALA A 260 -0.78 -18.61 -0.20
N THR A 261 -0.33 -19.24 -1.27
CA THR A 261 0.37 -18.58 -2.37
C THR A 261 -0.01 -19.19 -3.71
N VAL A 262 0.20 -18.43 -4.78
CA VAL A 262 0.04 -18.93 -6.15
C VAL A 262 1.43 -19.12 -6.75
N ARG A 263 1.70 -20.34 -7.21
CA ARG A 263 2.88 -20.72 -7.94
C ARG A 263 2.56 -20.79 -9.44
N SER A 264 3.45 -20.33 -10.28
CA SER A 264 3.27 -20.38 -11.73
C SER A 264 4.21 -21.39 -12.40
N ASN A 265 3.73 -21.99 -13.50
CA ASN A 265 4.57 -22.74 -14.42
C ASN A 265 4.61 -21.98 -15.76
N THR A 266 5.80 -21.56 -16.13
CA THR A 266 6.06 -20.79 -17.36
C THR A 266 6.90 -21.55 -18.36
N SER A 267 7.05 -22.87 -18.21
CA SER A 267 7.88 -23.71 -19.09
C SER A 267 7.45 -23.67 -20.56
N MET A 268 6.19 -23.35 -20.82
CA MET A 268 5.62 -23.21 -22.16
C MET A 268 5.82 -21.81 -22.77
N LEU A 269 6.30 -20.84 -21.99
CA LEU A 269 6.48 -19.48 -22.48
C LEU A 269 7.86 -19.27 -23.07
N GLU A 270 7.90 -18.57 -24.21
CA GLU A 270 9.13 -18.07 -24.79
C GLU A 270 9.59 -16.78 -24.11
N ASN A 271 10.86 -16.43 -24.32
CA ASN A 271 11.41 -15.20 -23.79
C ASN A 271 11.08 -14.02 -24.70
N PHE A 272 10.72 -12.90 -24.09
CA PHE A 272 10.52 -11.62 -24.76
C PHE A 272 11.62 -10.65 -24.32
N TRP A 273 12.16 -9.90 -25.27
CA TRP A 273 13.29 -9.01 -25.05
C TRP A 273 12.87 -7.55 -25.15
N VAL A 274 13.29 -6.75 -24.19
CA VAL A 274 13.17 -5.30 -24.22
C VAL A 274 14.57 -4.69 -24.15
N ILE A 275 14.86 -3.78 -25.06
CA ILE A 275 16.15 -3.09 -25.09
C ILE A 275 16.00 -1.67 -24.57
N ASN A 276 16.70 -1.35 -23.50
CA ASN A 276 16.81 0.01 -23.01
C ASN A 276 17.96 0.72 -23.73
N ILE A 277 17.63 1.58 -24.67
CA ILE A 277 18.60 2.34 -25.47
C ILE A 277 18.92 3.75 -24.89
N LEU A 278 18.35 4.10 -23.74
CA LEU A 278 18.54 5.43 -23.14
C LEU A 278 19.82 5.54 -22.31
N LYS A 279 20.53 4.43 -22.12
CA LYS A 279 21.82 4.40 -21.43
C LYS A 279 22.98 4.50 -22.44
N ASP A 280 24.17 4.86 -21.96
CA ASP A 280 25.41 4.93 -22.78
C ASP A 280 25.71 3.62 -23.48
N ARG A 281 25.35 2.49 -22.85
CA ARG A 281 25.34 1.16 -23.48
C ARG A 281 23.95 0.59 -23.35
N PRO A 282 23.34 0.10 -24.45
CA PRO A 282 22.05 -0.54 -24.40
C PRO A 282 22.04 -1.73 -23.43
N GLU A 283 20.96 -1.83 -22.65
CA GLU A 283 20.70 -2.97 -21.75
C GLU A 283 19.59 -3.82 -22.31
N LEU A 284 19.78 -5.12 -22.29
CA LEU A 284 18.77 -6.10 -22.66
C LEU A 284 18.05 -6.57 -21.40
N PHE A 285 16.72 -6.54 -21.42
CA PHE A 285 15.87 -7.15 -20.40
C PHE A 285 15.13 -8.33 -21.00
N GLU A 286 15.11 -9.43 -20.29
CA GLU A 286 14.49 -10.68 -20.72
C GLU A 286 13.34 -11.06 -19.78
N TYR A 287 12.18 -11.38 -20.37
CA TYR A 287 10.95 -11.73 -19.66
C TYR A 287 10.37 -13.03 -20.20
N LYS A 288 9.75 -13.82 -19.33
CA LYS A 288 8.79 -14.83 -19.77
C LYS A 288 7.50 -14.11 -20.13
N TYR A 289 7.11 -14.12 -21.39
CA TYR A 289 5.96 -13.36 -21.88
C TYR A 289 5.11 -14.17 -22.83
N GLN A 290 3.81 -14.12 -22.62
CA GLN A 290 2.84 -14.76 -23.48
C GLN A 290 2.44 -13.84 -24.62
N MET A 291 2.79 -14.18 -25.83
CA MET A 291 2.32 -13.48 -27.02
C MET A 291 0.88 -13.88 -27.39
N PRO A 292 0.13 -13.03 -28.12
CA PRO A 292 -1.19 -13.39 -28.61
C PRO A 292 -1.16 -14.70 -29.42
N GLY A 293 -2.01 -15.65 -29.05
CA GLY A 293 -2.09 -16.97 -29.68
C GLY A 293 -1.25 -18.06 -29.04
N GLU A 294 -0.33 -17.73 -28.16
CA GLU A 294 0.47 -18.71 -27.41
C GLU A 294 -0.29 -19.27 -26.20
N GLN A 295 0.22 -20.35 -25.64
CA GLN A 295 -0.32 -20.98 -24.43
C GLN A 295 -0.09 -20.08 -23.22
N SER A 296 -1.06 -20.05 -22.30
CA SER A 296 -0.90 -19.35 -21.01
C SER A 296 -0.04 -20.15 -20.04
N PRO A 297 0.60 -19.48 -19.06
CA PRO A 297 1.18 -20.18 -17.92
C PRO A 297 0.10 -20.93 -17.15
N ASP A 298 0.49 -22.04 -16.51
CA ASP A 298 -0.32 -22.73 -15.53
C ASP A 298 -0.12 -22.12 -14.13
N PHE A 299 -1.14 -22.17 -13.29
CA PHE A 299 -1.09 -21.67 -11.94
C PHE A 299 -1.59 -22.72 -10.96
N TRP A 300 -0.85 -22.88 -9.87
CA TRP A 300 -1.21 -23.73 -8.75
C TRP A 300 -1.47 -22.88 -7.50
N LEU A 301 -2.55 -23.18 -6.79
CA LEU A 301 -2.80 -22.61 -5.48
C LEU A 301 -2.24 -23.57 -4.44
N GLU A 302 -1.29 -23.10 -3.67
CA GLU A 302 -0.63 -23.88 -2.63
C GLU A 302 -0.94 -23.29 -1.25
N LEU A 303 -1.26 -24.15 -0.30
CA LEU A 303 -1.49 -23.84 1.10
C LEU A 303 -0.41 -24.51 1.93
N PHE A 304 0.18 -23.74 2.84
CA PHE A 304 1.22 -24.19 3.76
C PHE A 304 0.76 -24.08 5.20
N ASP A 305 1.04 -25.11 6.00
CA ASP A 305 0.99 -25.06 7.44
C ASP A 305 2.30 -24.48 7.98
N THR A 306 2.26 -23.67 9.04
CA THR A 306 3.48 -23.04 9.58
C THR A 306 4.15 -23.83 10.70
N GLU A 307 3.51 -24.88 11.22
CA GLU A 307 4.09 -25.73 12.24
C GLU A 307 5.18 -26.66 11.66
N ASN A 308 4.92 -27.22 10.49
CA ASN A 308 5.82 -28.17 9.82
C ASN A 308 6.16 -27.81 8.37
N PHE A 309 5.58 -26.70 7.84
CA PHE A 309 5.67 -26.26 6.45
C PHE A 309 5.20 -27.31 5.44
N GLU A 310 4.27 -28.16 5.83
CA GLU A 310 3.63 -29.10 4.94
C GLU A 310 2.85 -28.34 3.86
N ARG A 311 3.11 -28.70 2.58
CA ARG A 311 2.48 -28.10 1.42
C ARG A 311 1.31 -28.95 0.96
N ARG A 312 0.16 -28.31 0.74
CA ARG A 312 -1.01 -28.90 0.10
C ARG A 312 -1.41 -28.08 -1.11
N GLU A 313 -1.51 -28.73 -2.26
CA GLU A 313 -2.08 -28.11 -3.46
C GLU A 313 -3.61 -28.13 -3.38
N VAL A 314 -4.23 -26.99 -3.66
CA VAL A 314 -5.69 -26.85 -3.71
C VAL A 314 -6.16 -27.03 -5.14
N ASP A 315 -7.05 -28.00 -5.39
CA ASP A 315 -7.62 -28.23 -6.72
C ASP A 315 -8.51 -27.05 -7.14
N MET A 316 -7.97 -26.25 -8.05
CA MET A 316 -8.64 -25.09 -8.63
C MET A 316 -8.96 -25.26 -10.11
N ALA A 317 -8.71 -26.43 -10.69
CA ALA A 317 -8.91 -26.68 -12.12
C ALA A 317 -10.39 -26.55 -12.54
N LYS A 318 -10.67 -25.67 -13.49
CA LYS A 318 -11.99 -25.49 -14.09
C LYS A 318 -11.94 -24.98 -15.51
N TYR A 319 -11.20 -23.91 -15.75
CA TYR A 319 -11.07 -23.32 -17.06
C TYR A 319 -9.73 -23.75 -17.67
N LYS A 320 -9.73 -24.00 -18.96
CA LYS A 320 -8.47 -24.15 -19.67
C LYS A 320 -7.69 -22.83 -19.60
N GLU A 321 -6.41 -22.93 -19.26
CA GLU A 321 -5.53 -21.77 -19.20
C GLU A 321 -6.08 -20.64 -18.29
N GLN A 322 -6.49 -21.00 -17.09
CA GLN A 322 -7.03 -20.07 -16.12
C GLN A 322 -5.93 -19.29 -15.38
N MET A 323 -6.30 -18.10 -14.90
CA MET A 323 -5.50 -17.32 -13.95
C MET A 323 -6.09 -17.43 -12.54
N LEU A 324 -5.23 -17.47 -11.53
CA LEU A 324 -5.61 -17.53 -10.13
C LEU A 324 -5.15 -16.27 -9.41
N PHE A 325 -6.07 -15.64 -8.70
CA PHE A 325 -5.79 -14.48 -7.87
C PHE A 325 -6.30 -14.73 -6.47
N ILE A 326 -5.42 -14.73 -5.50
CA ILE A 326 -5.83 -14.74 -4.11
C ILE A 326 -6.43 -13.37 -3.80
N CYS A 327 -7.67 -13.34 -3.31
CA CYS A 327 -8.38 -12.08 -3.06
C CYS A 327 -7.71 -11.29 -1.96
N ASN A 328 -7.34 -10.09 -2.31
CA ASN A 328 -6.94 -9.05 -1.39
C ASN A 328 -8.16 -8.17 -1.06
N ARG A 329 -8.07 -7.33 -0.01
CA ARG A 329 -9.11 -6.33 0.25
C ARG A 329 -9.45 -5.59 -1.05
N PRO A 330 -10.74 -5.30 -1.31
CA PRO A 330 -11.12 -4.58 -2.50
C PRO A 330 -10.34 -3.28 -2.60
N PHE A 331 -9.77 -3.05 -3.76
CA PHE A 331 -9.04 -1.83 -4.09
C PHE A 331 -9.98 -0.63 -3.99
N MET A 332 -9.85 0.14 -2.94
CA MET A 332 -10.29 1.52 -2.94
C MET A 332 -9.13 2.36 -3.47
N HIS A 333 -9.11 2.59 -4.79
CA HIS A 333 -8.09 3.40 -5.48
C HIS A 333 -6.65 2.99 -5.16
N ALA A 334 -6.23 1.85 -5.69
CA ALA A 334 -4.83 1.47 -5.66
C ALA A 334 -4.02 2.45 -6.52
N ASP A 335 -3.28 3.32 -5.88
CA ASP A 335 -2.06 3.82 -6.46
C ASP A 335 -1.21 2.59 -6.82
N ARG A 336 -0.70 2.49 -8.04
CA ARG A 336 0.07 1.33 -8.55
C ARG A 336 1.23 0.91 -7.67
N TYR A 337 1.62 1.75 -6.73
CA TYR A 337 2.74 1.59 -5.82
C TYR A 337 2.33 1.31 -4.36
N GLN A 338 1.04 1.23 -4.07
CA GLN A 338 0.61 0.87 -2.73
C GLN A 338 0.65 -0.66 -2.57
N LYS A 339 1.14 -1.09 -1.41
CA LYS A 339 1.23 -2.50 -1.00
C LYS A 339 -0.08 -3.23 -1.30
N PRO A 340 -0.03 -4.46 -1.83
CA PRO A 340 -1.22 -5.28 -1.95
C PRO A 340 -1.92 -5.32 -0.59
N ALA A 341 -3.21 -5.00 -0.61
CA ALA A 341 -4.02 -5.09 0.58
C ALA A 341 -3.99 -6.53 1.11
N ARG A 342 -4.04 -6.68 2.42
CA ARG A 342 -4.05 -7.99 3.07
C ARG A 342 -5.22 -8.82 2.53
N MET A 343 -4.98 -10.10 2.31
CA MET A 343 -6.02 -11.06 1.99
C MET A 343 -7.13 -11.00 3.02
N VAL A 344 -8.35 -11.13 2.56
CA VAL A 344 -9.51 -11.31 3.43
C VAL A 344 -9.68 -12.80 3.69
N TRP A 345 -9.09 -13.28 4.74
CA TRP A 345 -9.60 -14.44 5.44
C TRP A 345 -10.89 -14.02 6.12
N GLN A 346 -11.94 -14.83 6.07
CA GLN A 346 -13.29 -14.46 6.49
C GLN A 346 -13.48 -14.32 8.01
N GLY A 347 -12.61 -13.62 8.71
CA GLY A 347 -12.79 -13.40 10.14
C GLY A 347 -12.53 -14.63 11.03
N ASP A 348 -12.48 -15.80 10.43
CA ASP A 348 -11.98 -17.05 11.00
C ASP A 348 -10.74 -17.50 10.21
N ASN A 349 -9.98 -18.44 10.78
CA ASN A 349 -8.72 -18.86 10.20
C ASN A 349 -8.88 -20.00 9.19
N ASP A 350 -10.12 -20.41 8.92
CA ASP A 350 -10.43 -21.66 8.25
C ASP A 350 -10.77 -21.47 6.77
N LYS A 351 -11.05 -20.23 6.33
CA LYS A 351 -11.51 -19.97 4.96
C LYS A 351 -10.91 -18.71 4.35
N PHE A 352 -10.56 -18.79 3.09
CA PHE A 352 -10.10 -17.64 2.30
C PHE A 352 -10.69 -17.62 0.89
N TYR A 353 -10.63 -16.48 0.24
CA TYR A 353 -11.18 -16.30 -1.10
C TYR A 353 -10.11 -16.30 -2.18
N VAL A 354 -10.46 -16.95 -3.29
CA VAL A 354 -9.65 -16.97 -4.51
C VAL A 354 -10.55 -16.70 -5.72
N ILE A 355 -10.10 -15.85 -6.62
CA ILE A 355 -10.72 -15.69 -7.92
C ILE A 355 -9.95 -16.56 -8.90
N ARG A 356 -10.69 -17.42 -9.63
CA ARG A 356 -10.18 -18.04 -10.85
C ARG A 356 -10.87 -17.40 -12.06
N GLN A 357 -10.07 -17.01 -13.02
CA GLN A 357 -10.52 -16.27 -14.19
C GLN A 357 -10.14 -17.03 -15.46
N SER A 358 -11.09 -17.13 -16.41
CA SER A 358 -10.77 -17.68 -17.73
C SER A 358 -9.80 -16.76 -18.48
N ARG A 359 -8.97 -17.35 -19.35
CA ARG A 359 -7.96 -16.63 -20.15
C ARG A 359 -8.56 -15.45 -20.95
N ASP A 360 -9.75 -15.64 -21.51
CA ASP A 360 -10.45 -14.63 -22.31
C ASP A 360 -11.16 -13.54 -21.46
N ILE A 361 -10.98 -13.58 -20.14
CA ILE A 361 -11.52 -12.63 -19.15
C ILE A 361 -13.06 -12.55 -19.15
N LYS A 362 -13.75 -13.50 -19.80
CA LYS A 362 -15.21 -13.50 -19.88
C LYS A 362 -15.89 -14.20 -18.71
N ARG A 363 -15.15 -15.01 -17.96
CA ARG A 363 -15.66 -15.76 -16.82
C ARG A 363 -14.74 -15.62 -15.63
N ALA A 364 -15.31 -15.38 -14.48
CA ALA A 364 -14.60 -15.37 -13.21
C ALA A 364 -15.48 -16.04 -12.15
N ASP A 365 -14.90 -16.92 -11.36
CA ASP A 365 -15.53 -17.49 -10.19
C ASP A 365 -14.84 -16.92 -8.93
N LEU A 366 -15.64 -16.50 -7.98
CA LEU A 366 -15.17 -16.26 -6.62
C LEU A 366 -15.32 -17.59 -5.85
N CYS A 367 -14.20 -18.15 -5.46
CA CYS A 367 -14.12 -19.41 -4.74
C CYS A 367 -13.83 -19.18 -3.27
N VAL A 368 -14.44 -19.96 -2.41
CA VAL A 368 -14.06 -20.07 -0.99
C VAL A 368 -13.24 -21.34 -0.85
N VAL A 369 -12.04 -21.22 -0.31
CA VAL A 369 -11.19 -22.35 0.02
C VAL A 369 -11.32 -22.62 1.52
N ASP A 370 -11.65 -23.84 1.87
CA ASP A 370 -11.68 -24.33 3.24
C ASP A 370 -10.34 -24.97 3.57
N VAL A 371 -9.69 -24.52 4.64
CA VAL A 371 -8.35 -24.98 5.02
C VAL A 371 -8.36 -26.43 5.50
N ALA A 372 -9.49 -26.91 6.07
CA ALA A 372 -9.59 -28.23 6.65
C ALA A 372 -9.82 -29.36 5.63
N THR A 373 -10.40 -29.02 4.47
CA THR A 373 -10.78 -29.99 3.42
C THR A 373 -9.96 -29.79 2.15
#